data_05a8a24e3c91a67e87a7d7eeeb0dd127
#
_entry.id   05a8a24e3c91a67e87a7d7eeeb0dd127
#
_cell.length_a   1.000
_cell.length_b   1.000
_cell.length_c   1.000
_cell.angle_alpha   90.00
_cell.angle_beta   90.00
_cell.angle_gamma   90.00
#
_symmetry.space_group_name_H-M   'P 1'
#
loop_
_entity.id
_entity.type
_entity.pdbx_description
1 polymer ?
#
loop_
_entity_poly.entity_id
_entity_poly.type
_entity_poly.pdbx_seq_one_letter_code
_entity_poly.pdbx_strand_id
1 'polypeptide(L)'
;LKRSQQFAGLLCLLAALAPLVPAQETQVTREGSVWSQVMTGSLAGVKNLKVRVDAGSVVLRGGPRSGIDYTFHMSAHTASEEEARHQFQNYKVTTYTRGDTAWVVGEWQGAHHIKVGPARVTIDTGSSHKFSGEFVINVPHDTELVNIETGGGGVDAKGISGRVEIECGGGSIHVDDIGGAVKAETGGDIIDVGSVGGDLKLRTGGGGITIRSAKGAIIAETGGGDVTVLSGEQGAIIQAGGGNVEVKRCLGRVKVNTGGGNINVGDVGGAAEVNTGGGSIHLASAKGLVRAQTGGGSIDLLGVPSARVETSAGEITVKLIKAGNESNDSMLETNAGDITVYIASDVAISVRASVDLGNGHHITSDFPDVHVASEGDKWGPRSLNAEGKLNGGGPVLKVRTTTGDICFKRVN
;
A
#
# COMPACT_ATOMS: atom_id res chain seq x y z
N LEU A 1 32.53 40.46 -70.75
CA LEU A 1 31.42 41.25 -70.16
C LEU A 1 30.34 40.36 -69.65
N LYS A 2 30.22 40.18 -68.37
CA LYS A 2 29.08 40.28 -67.44
C LYS A 2 29.43 39.57 -66.14
N ARG A 3 29.52 40.35 -65.10
CA ARG A 3 29.68 39.91 -63.72
C ARG A 3 28.37 39.28 -63.23
N SER A 4 28.42 38.09 -62.60
CA SER A 4 27.35 37.50 -61.78
C SER A 4 27.71 37.66 -60.29
N GLN A 5 26.92 38.44 -59.59
CA GLN A 5 27.03 38.63 -58.17
C GLN A 5 26.42 37.38 -57.46
N GLN A 6 27.21 36.76 -56.59
CA GLN A 6 26.72 35.76 -55.62
C GLN A 6 26.19 36.46 -54.35
N PHE A 7 24.91 36.30 -54.05
CA PHE A 7 24.33 36.66 -52.77
C PHE A 7 24.57 35.49 -51.78
N ALA A 8 25.42 35.73 -50.80
CA ALA A 8 25.56 34.87 -49.67
C ALA A 8 24.49 35.24 -48.63
N GLY A 9 23.48 34.37 -48.47
CA GLY A 9 22.47 34.51 -47.43
C GLY A 9 23.03 34.08 -46.06
N LEU A 10 23.20 35.05 -45.18
CA LEU A 10 23.59 34.84 -43.79
C LEU A 10 22.36 34.40 -43.00
N LEU A 11 22.25 33.09 -42.66
CA LEU A 11 21.21 32.52 -41.80
C LEU A 11 21.58 32.81 -40.36
N CYS A 12 21.04 33.88 -39.76
CA CYS A 12 21.13 34.13 -38.33
C CYS A 12 20.28 33.13 -37.56
N LEU A 13 20.91 32.13 -36.93
CA LEU A 13 20.30 31.28 -35.93
C LEU A 13 20.11 32.12 -34.64
N LEU A 14 18.90 32.62 -34.38
CA LEU A 14 18.52 33.18 -33.10
C LEU A 14 18.35 32.01 -32.14
N ALA A 15 19.39 31.69 -31.39
CA ALA A 15 19.25 30.92 -30.15
C ALA A 15 18.55 31.78 -29.12
N ALA A 16 17.29 31.50 -28.85
CA ALA A 16 16.58 32.12 -27.74
C ALA A 16 17.24 31.68 -26.41
N LEU A 17 18.13 32.50 -25.89
CA LEU A 17 18.60 32.40 -24.50
C LEU A 17 17.40 32.74 -23.60
N ALA A 18 16.84 31.73 -22.94
CA ALA A 18 15.96 31.96 -21.81
C ALA A 18 16.73 32.78 -20.75
N PRO A 19 16.13 33.83 -20.17
CA PRO A 19 16.81 34.59 -19.13
C PRO A 19 17.08 33.68 -17.94
N LEU A 20 18.35 33.49 -17.60
CA LEU A 20 18.78 33.02 -16.30
C LEU A 20 18.34 34.08 -15.30
N VAL A 21 17.32 33.82 -14.51
CA VAL A 21 16.98 34.64 -13.36
C VAL A 21 18.13 34.48 -12.36
N PRO A 22 18.86 35.55 -12.02
CA PRO A 22 19.94 35.42 -11.04
C PRO A 22 19.34 35.00 -9.70
N ALA A 23 19.86 33.94 -9.13
CA ALA A 23 19.56 33.58 -7.76
C ALA A 23 19.92 34.78 -6.86
N GLN A 24 18.95 35.27 -6.11
CA GLN A 24 19.15 36.36 -5.18
C GLN A 24 20.20 35.91 -4.16
N GLU A 25 21.22 36.75 -3.90
CA GLU A 25 22.25 36.47 -2.88
C GLU A 25 21.58 36.18 -1.55
N THR A 26 21.70 34.95 -1.11
CA THR A 26 21.06 34.48 0.12
C THR A 26 21.97 34.67 1.28
N GLN A 27 21.50 35.42 2.29
CA GLN A 27 22.23 35.59 3.53
C GLN A 27 22.32 34.26 4.27
N VAL A 28 23.54 33.90 4.67
CA VAL A 28 23.77 32.82 5.63
C VAL A 28 23.51 33.37 7.02
N THR A 29 22.56 32.75 7.71
CA THR A 29 22.18 33.13 9.09
C THR A 29 22.59 32.03 10.05
N ARG A 30 22.80 32.39 11.33
CA ARG A 30 23.16 31.43 12.37
C ARG A 30 22.15 31.46 13.50
N GLU A 31 21.67 30.28 13.87
CA GLU A 31 20.84 30.09 15.06
C GLU A 31 21.45 28.97 15.92
N GLY A 32 22.06 29.32 17.05
CA GLY A 32 22.77 28.37 17.88
C GLY A 32 23.98 27.75 17.18
N SER A 33 23.95 26.42 16.95
CA SER A 33 24.98 25.64 16.24
C SER A 33 24.63 25.38 14.77
N VAL A 34 23.51 25.90 14.28
CA VAL A 34 23.01 25.67 12.93
C VAL A 34 23.22 26.89 12.06
N TRP A 35 23.83 26.70 10.93
CA TRP A 35 23.92 27.69 9.86
C TRP A 35 22.83 27.39 8.83
N SER A 36 22.12 28.41 8.38
CA SER A 36 21.00 28.27 7.46
C SER A 36 21.13 29.22 6.28
N GLN A 37 20.70 28.73 5.11
CA GLN A 37 20.59 29.51 3.89
C GLN A 37 19.23 29.26 3.26
N VAL A 38 18.54 30.32 2.86
CA VAL A 38 17.23 30.25 2.22
C VAL A 38 17.32 30.78 0.79
N MET A 39 16.83 30.01 -0.17
CA MET A 39 16.69 30.40 -1.57
C MET A 39 15.21 30.38 -1.93
N THR A 40 14.73 31.45 -2.56
CA THR A 40 13.36 31.54 -3.06
C THR A 40 13.35 31.85 -4.54
N GLY A 41 12.32 31.43 -5.23
CA GLY A 41 12.13 31.76 -6.62
C GLY A 41 10.77 31.30 -7.15
N SER A 42 10.54 31.60 -8.43
CA SER A 42 9.32 31.21 -9.11
C SER A 42 9.61 30.68 -10.51
N LEU A 43 8.75 29.78 -10.99
CA LEU A 43 8.73 29.29 -12.35
C LEU A 43 7.34 29.55 -12.95
N ALA A 44 7.28 29.67 -14.29
CA ALA A 44 6.00 29.73 -14.96
C ALA A 44 5.16 28.48 -14.67
N GLY A 45 3.85 28.64 -14.59
CA GLY A 45 2.93 27.52 -14.44
C GLY A 45 3.00 26.61 -15.67
N VAL A 46 3.17 25.34 -15.41
CA VAL A 46 3.26 24.27 -16.41
C VAL A 46 2.43 23.09 -15.94
N LYS A 47 2.16 22.16 -16.84
CA LYS A 47 1.32 20.99 -16.56
C LYS A 47 2.01 19.96 -15.67
N ASN A 48 3.33 19.87 -15.74
CA ASN A 48 4.11 18.82 -15.09
C ASN A 48 5.21 19.41 -14.22
N LEU A 49 5.45 18.77 -13.07
CA LEU A 49 6.58 19.08 -12.20
C LEU A 49 7.45 17.84 -12.00
N LYS A 50 8.77 18.02 -12.14
CA LYS A 50 9.76 17.02 -11.75
C LYS A 50 10.69 17.59 -10.71
N VAL A 51 10.75 16.92 -9.57
CA VAL A 51 11.63 17.24 -8.44
C VAL A 51 12.62 16.11 -8.27
N ARG A 52 13.90 16.42 -8.24
CA ARG A 52 14.95 15.45 -8.02
C ARG A 52 15.97 16.02 -7.06
N VAL A 53 16.07 15.42 -5.88
CA VAL A 53 16.97 15.89 -4.85
C VAL A 53 17.80 14.74 -4.28
N ASP A 54 19.11 14.91 -4.19
CA ASP A 54 19.99 13.90 -3.62
C ASP A 54 19.86 13.81 -2.11
N ALA A 55 19.60 14.92 -1.44
CA ALA A 55 19.42 15.00 0.00
C ALA A 55 18.40 16.08 0.34
N GLY A 56 17.58 15.82 1.36
CA GLY A 56 16.57 16.74 1.85
C GLY A 56 15.14 16.24 1.69
N SER A 57 14.24 16.82 2.46
CA SER A 57 12.81 16.57 2.38
C SER A 57 12.15 17.42 1.30
N VAL A 58 11.05 16.95 0.75
CA VAL A 58 10.24 17.68 -0.24
C VAL A 58 8.83 17.87 0.30
N VAL A 59 8.41 19.11 0.41
CA VAL A 59 7.07 19.51 0.80
C VAL A 59 6.38 20.13 -0.40
N LEU A 60 5.37 19.46 -0.95
CA LEU A 60 4.62 19.91 -2.11
C LEU A 60 3.20 20.30 -1.73
N ARG A 61 2.77 21.49 -2.13
CA ARG A 61 1.43 22.02 -1.86
C ARG A 61 0.78 22.51 -3.15
N GLY A 62 -0.33 21.90 -3.54
CA GLY A 62 -1.22 22.40 -4.57
C GLY A 62 -2.11 23.51 -4.05
N GLY A 63 -2.39 24.52 -4.87
CA GLY A 63 -3.24 25.63 -4.46
C GLY A 63 -3.77 26.46 -5.63
N PRO A 64 -4.62 27.47 -5.34
CA PRO A 64 -5.21 28.35 -6.35
C PRO A 64 -4.18 29.38 -6.86
N ARG A 65 -3.26 28.93 -7.69
CA ARG A 65 -2.18 29.75 -8.27
C ARG A 65 -1.94 29.39 -9.72
N SER A 66 -1.30 30.28 -10.45
CA SER A 66 -0.99 30.08 -11.87
C SER A 66 0.48 29.73 -12.14
N GLY A 67 1.35 29.83 -11.13
CA GLY A 67 2.79 29.58 -11.22
C GLY A 67 3.26 28.61 -10.14
N ILE A 68 4.54 28.27 -10.22
CA ILE A 68 5.24 27.45 -9.22
C ILE A 68 6.14 28.35 -8.39
N ASP A 69 5.90 28.44 -7.08
CA ASP A 69 6.79 29.13 -6.15
C ASP A 69 7.56 28.10 -5.34
N TYR A 70 8.82 28.36 -5.10
CA TYR A 70 9.65 27.45 -4.32
C TYR A 70 10.49 28.20 -3.28
N THR A 71 10.68 27.53 -2.15
CA THR A 71 11.59 27.94 -1.10
C THR A 71 12.46 26.75 -0.70
N PHE A 72 13.77 26.94 -0.74
CA PHE A 72 14.72 25.91 -0.30
C PHE A 72 15.40 26.37 0.96
N HIS A 73 15.19 25.65 2.03
CA HIS A 73 15.86 25.82 3.30
C HIS A 73 17.01 24.83 3.39
N MET A 74 18.24 25.33 3.38
CA MET A 74 19.42 24.51 3.61
C MET A 74 19.98 24.82 4.99
N SER A 75 20.35 23.80 5.74
CA SER A 75 20.97 23.95 7.04
C SER A 75 22.19 23.04 7.19
N ALA A 76 23.18 23.55 7.90
CA ALA A 76 24.44 22.85 8.18
C ALA A 76 24.83 22.97 9.65
N HIS A 77 25.15 21.84 10.27
CA HIS A 77 25.66 21.76 11.62
C HIS A 77 27.19 21.77 11.61
N THR A 78 27.80 22.95 11.57
CA THR A 78 29.27 23.09 11.47
C THR A 78 29.79 24.08 12.51
N ALA A 79 31.09 23.98 12.81
CA ALA A 79 31.74 24.83 13.79
C ALA A 79 31.93 26.28 13.29
N SER A 80 32.07 26.47 11.97
CA SER A 80 32.38 27.78 11.37
C SER A 80 31.43 28.12 10.21
N GLU A 81 31.27 29.40 9.95
CA GLU A 81 30.53 29.91 8.79
C GLU A 81 31.19 29.49 7.47
N GLU A 82 32.51 29.48 7.42
CA GLU A 82 33.25 29.07 6.23
C GLU A 82 32.96 27.64 5.82
N GLU A 83 32.92 26.71 6.78
CA GLU A 83 32.56 25.31 6.54
C GLU A 83 31.11 25.17 6.08
N ALA A 84 30.18 25.95 6.68
CA ALA A 84 28.78 25.96 6.26
C ALA A 84 28.63 26.48 4.82
N ARG A 85 29.29 27.61 4.50
CA ARG A 85 29.29 28.15 3.13
C ARG A 85 29.86 27.17 2.12
N HIS A 86 30.90 26.42 2.45
CA HIS A 86 31.48 25.40 1.61
C HIS A 86 30.48 24.27 1.35
N GLN A 87 29.74 23.82 2.37
CA GLN A 87 28.69 22.80 2.18
C GLN A 87 27.55 23.31 1.29
N PHE A 88 27.06 24.54 1.51
CA PHE A 88 26.00 25.11 0.69
C PHE A 88 26.43 25.32 -0.78
N GLN A 89 27.69 25.69 -1.02
CA GLN A 89 28.24 25.82 -2.38
C GLN A 89 28.39 24.49 -3.09
N ASN A 90 28.65 23.41 -2.37
CA ASN A 90 28.77 22.06 -2.92
C ASN A 90 27.42 21.39 -3.20
N TYR A 91 26.32 21.93 -2.64
CA TYR A 91 24.97 21.48 -2.98
C TYR A 91 24.31 22.43 -3.96
N LYS A 92 24.28 22.03 -5.23
CA LYS A 92 23.77 22.85 -6.31
C LYS A 92 22.26 22.64 -6.50
N VAL A 93 21.51 23.72 -6.44
CA VAL A 93 20.09 23.74 -6.77
C VAL A 93 19.91 24.43 -8.12
N THR A 94 19.23 23.75 -9.05
CA THR A 94 18.95 24.26 -10.41
C THR A 94 17.45 24.13 -10.68
N THR A 95 16.85 25.22 -11.15
CA THR A 95 15.44 25.25 -11.53
C THR A 95 15.31 25.77 -12.97
N TYR A 96 14.50 25.10 -13.77
CA TYR A 96 14.26 25.49 -15.15
C TYR A 96 12.95 24.88 -15.68
N THR A 97 12.44 25.45 -16.75
CA THR A 97 11.28 24.95 -17.48
C THR A 97 11.70 24.44 -18.84
N ARG A 98 11.23 23.26 -19.23
CA ARG A 98 11.46 22.69 -20.57
C ARG A 98 10.14 22.12 -21.11
N GLY A 99 9.59 22.77 -22.13
CA GLY A 99 8.24 22.45 -22.62
C GLY A 99 7.21 22.66 -21.53
N ASP A 100 6.35 21.68 -21.31
CA ASP A 100 5.29 21.70 -20.30
C ASP A 100 5.73 21.17 -18.92
N THR A 101 7.04 21.09 -18.68
CA THR A 101 7.58 20.52 -17.44
C THR A 101 8.52 21.50 -16.75
N ALA A 102 8.24 21.80 -15.48
CA ALA A 102 9.16 22.45 -14.56
C ALA A 102 10.08 21.41 -13.91
N TRP A 103 11.33 21.79 -13.74
CA TRP A 103 12.34 20.96 -13.11
C TRP A 103 12.91 21.68 -11.89
N VAL A 104 13.02 20.94 -10.80
CA VAL A 104 13.74 21.33 -9.58
C VAL A 104 14.76 20.23 -9.31
N VAL A 105 16.04 20.57 -9.38
CA VAL A 105 17.13 19.61 -9.24
C VAL A 105 18.06 20.10 -8.14
N GLY A 106 18.22 19.32 -7.06
CA GLY A 106 19.18 19.53 -5.98
C GLY A 106 20.19 18.38 -5.95
N GLU A 107 21.47 18.67 -6.22
CA GLU A 107 22.49 17.64 -6.34
C GLU A 107 23.82 18.06 -5.71
N TRP A 108 24.53 17.08 -5.13
CA TRP A 108 25.89 17.28 -4.67
C TRP A 108 26.87 17.35 -5.84
N GLN A 109 27.77 18.31 -5.83
CA GLN A 109 28.83 18.39 -6.84
C GLN A 109 29.81 17.23 -6.64
N GLY A 110 30.02 16.44 -7.69
CA GLY A 110 30.92 15.29 -7.67
C GLY A 110 30.32 14.00 -7.09
N ALA A 111 29.05 13.97 -6.75
CA ALA A 111 28.39 12.74 -6.29
C ALA A 111 28.23 11.70 -7.42
N HIS A 112 28.50 10.44 -7.13
CA HIS A 112 28.23 9.32 -8.02
C HIS A 112 26.87 8.71 -7.70
N HIS A 113 26.02 8.62 -8.71
CA HIS A 113 24.68 8.06 -8.57
C HIS A 113 24.63 6.63 -9.08
N ILE A 114 24.22 5.69 -8.23
CA ILE A 114 24.00 4.28 -8.60
C ILE A 114 22.53 3.97 -8.40
N LYS A 115 21.87 3.36 -9.40
CA LYS A 115 20.54 2.79 -9.24
C LYS A 115 20.65 1.41 -8.60
N VAL A 116 20.02 1.22 -7.44
CA VAL A 116 19.91 -0.08 -6.78
C VAL A 116 18.41 -0.40 -6.67
N GLY A 117 17.92 -1.22 -7.58
CA GLY A 117 16.47 -1.48 -7.69
C GLY A 117 15.68 -0.22 -8.10
N PRO A 118 14.54 0.05 -7.49
CA PRO A 118 13.77 1.27 -7.74
C PRO A 118 14.42 2.52 -7.13
N ALA A 119 15.30 2.35 -6.11
CA ALA A 119 15.93 3.46 -5.41
C ALA A 119 17.21 3.93 -6.11
N ARG A 120 17.38 5.24 -6.19
CA ARG A 120 18.62 5.87 -6.53
C ARG A 120 19.46 6.06 -5.26
N VAL A 121 20.59 5.42 -5.19
CA VAL A 121 21.55 5.59 -4.09
C VAL A 121 22.61 6.59 -4.51
N THR A 122 22.70 7.69 -3.80
CA THR A 122 23.80 8.66 -3.94
C THR A 122 24.96 8.18 -3.07
N ILE A 123 26.08 7.86 -3.68
CA ILE A 123 27.33 7.60 -2.94
C ILE A 123 28.03 8.94 -2.78
N ASP A 124 27.92 9.50 -1.60
CA ASP A 124 28.71 10.66 -1.20
C ASP A 124 29.99 10.19 -0.54
N THR A 125 31.13 10.64 -1.06
CA THR A 125 32.45 10.31 -0.54
C THR A 125 32.97 11.28 0.53
N GLY A 126 32.15 12.23 0.99
CA GLY A 126 32.58 13.22 1.96
C GLY A 126 31.46 13.96 2.71
N SER A 127 31.41 13.78 4.00
CA SER A 127 30.82 14.69 5.03
C SER A 127 29.31 14.98 5.05
N SER A 128 28.45 14.14 4.52
CA SER A 128 27.00 14.37 4.43
C SER A 128 26.19 14.41 5.74
N HIS A 129 26.77 14.05 6.86
CA HIS A 129 26.06 13.90 8.15
C HIS A 129 25.65 15.22 8.83
N LYS A 130 26.07 16.35 8.29
CA LYS A 130 25.83 17.66 8.89
C LYS A 130 24.93 18.58 8.05
N PHE A 131 24.49 18.16 6.88
CA PHE A 131 23.64 18.91 5.98
C PHE A 131 22.20 18.41 6.01
N SER A 132 21.25 19.33 6.03
CA SER A 132 19.82 19.06 5.84
C SER A 132 19.24 20.08 4.87
N GLY A 133 18.38 19.61 3.97
CA GLY A 133 17.64 20.45 3.02
C GLY A 133 16.14 20.24 3.16
N GLU A 134 15.36 21.30 3.02
CA GLU A 134 13.92 21.24 2.89
C GLU A 134 13.49 22.03 1.64
N PHE A 135 12.81 21.37 0.74
CA PHE A 135 12.31 21.94 -0.50
C PHE A 135 10.79 22.13 -0.40
N VAL A 136 10.35 23.35 -0.11
CA VAL A 136 8.93 23.71 -0.09
C VAL A 136 8.55 24.21 -1.48
N ILE A 137 7.68 23.48 -2.17
CA ILE A 137 7.26 23.77 -3.54
C ILE A 137 5.75 23.92 -3.58
N ASN A 138 5.29 25.06 -4.03
CA ASN A 138 3.89 25.34 -4.19
C ASN A 138 3.53 25.37 -5.68
N VAL A 139 2.56 24.58 -6.09
CA VAL A 139 2.15 24.40 -7.49
C VAL A 139 0.68 24.73 -7.72
N PRO A 140 0.25 24.95 -8.96
CA PRO A 140 -1.18 24.98 -9.28
C PRO A 140 -1.87 23.67 -8.88
N HIS A 141 -3.08 23.75 -8.35
CA HIS A 141 -3.88 22.57 -7.97
C HIS A 141 -4.14 21.64 -9.18
N ASP A 142 -4.28 22.20 -10.38
CA ASP A 142 -4.54 21.51 -11.64
C ASP A 142 -3.27 20.95 -12.33
N THR A 143 -2.14 20.87 -11.63
CA THR A 143 -0.93 20.18 -12.13
C THR A 143 -1.27 18.75 -12.50
N GLU A 144 -0.99 18.34 -13.75
CA GLU A 144 -1.40 17.04 -14.31
C GLU A 144 -0.52 15.88 -13.83
N LEU A 145 0.80 16.13 -13.72
CA LEU A 145 1.77 15.12 -13.27
C LEU A 145 2.82 15.73 -12.37
N VAL A 146 3.00 15.12 -11.22
CA VAL A 146 4.12 15.39 -10.32
C VAL A 146 4.97 14.14 -10.18
N ASN A 147 6.28 14.26 -10.41
CA ASN A 147 7.26 13.22 -10.17
C ASN A 147 8.31 13.73 -9.19
N ILE A 148 8.50 13.02 -8.06
CA ILE A 148 9.46 13.37 -7.01
C ILE A 148 10.41 12.21 -6.78
N GLU A 149 11.69 12.46 -6.96
CA GLU A 149 12.78 11.54 -6.63
C GLU A 149 13.63 12.17 -5.51
N THR A 150 13.75 11.51 -4.35
CA THR A 150 14.63 11.95 -3.27
C THR A 150 15.55 10.81 -2.79
N GLY A 151 16.83 11.14 -2.51
CA GLY A 151 17.80 10.15 -2.05
C GLY A 151 17.57 9.67 -0.62
N GLY A 152 17.07 10.52 0.28
CA GLY A 152 16.98 10.15 1.68
C GLY A 152 15.97 10.91 2.55
N GLY A 153 15.49 12.05 2.11
CA GLY A 153 14.51 12.85 2.89
C GLY A 153 13.08 12.38 2.66
N GLY A 154 12.20 12.73 3.58
CA GLY A 154 10.76 12.44 3.44
C GLY A 154 10.08 13.30 2.38
N VAL A 155 8.91 12.86 1.92
CA VAL A 155 8.06 13.59 0.97
C VAL A 155 6.69 13.81 1.56
N ASP A 156 6.21 15.05 1.53
CA ASP A 156 4.85 15.43 1.92
C ASP A 156 4.17 16.15 0.74
N ALA A 157 3.23 15.51 0.06
CA ALA A 157 2.53 16.03 -1.11
C ALA A 157 1.01 16.13 -0.87
N LYS A 158 0.46 17.32 -1.11
CA LYS A 158 -0.97 17.57 -0.85
C LYS A 158 -1.62 18.51 -1.86
N GLY A 159 -2.92 18.27 -2.15
CA GLY A 159 -3.78 19.19 -2.91
C GLY A 159 -3.55 19.19 -4.41
N ILE A 160 -3.21 18.06 -5.02
CA ILE A 160 -2.92 17.89 -6.45
C ILE A 160 -4.07 17.14 -7.13
N SER A 161 -4.67 17.72 -8.17
CA SER A 161 -5.74 17.03 -8.92
C SER A 161 -5.23 15.94 -9.86
N GLY A 162 -3.99 16.04 -10.32
CA GLY A 162 -3.37 15.08 -11.24
C GLY A 162 -2.71 13.88 -10.57
N ARG A 163 -1.87 13.19 -11.32
CA ARG A 163 -1.10 12.02 -10.87
C ARG A 163 0.13 12.43 -10.06
N VAL A 164 0.44 11.68 -9.02
CA VAL A 164 1.65 11.86 -8.21
C VAL A 164 2.47 10.57 -8.19
N GLU A 165 3.76 10.68 -8.54
CA GLU A 165 4.73 9.60 -8.52
C GLU A 165 5.89 10.00 -7.59
N ILE A 166 6.18 9.17 -6.58
CA ILE A 166 7.21 9.45 -5.57
C ILE A 166 8.13 8.25 -5.44
N GLU A 167 9.42 8.50 -5.59
CA GLU A 167 10.48 7.53 -5.31
C GLU A 167 11.42 8.11 -4.24
N CYS A 168 11.44 7.50 -3.06
CA CYS A 168 12.24 7.94 -1.92
C CYS A 168 13.26 6.85 -1.53
N GLY A 169 14.51 7.23 -1.33
CA GLY A 169 15.56 6.27 -0.94
C GLY A 169 15.34 5.65 0.42
N GLY A 170 14.85 6.40 1.41
CA GLY A 170 14.69 5.88 2.76
C GLY A 170 13.72 6.62 3.67
N GLY A 171 13.30 7.85 3.33
CA GLY A 171 12.41 8.65 4.16
C GLY A 171 10.94 8.28 4.04
N SER A 172 10.13 8.83 4.93
CA SER A 172 8.68 8.64 4.93
C SER A 172 8.00 9.36 3.77
N ILE A 173 6.90 8.81 3.31
CA ILE A 173 6.07 9.43 2.29
C ILE A 173 4.69 9.69 2.88
N HIS A 174 4.28 10.96 2.84
CA HIS A 174 2.91 11.37 3.17
C HIS A 174 2.25 12.00 1.95
N VAL A 175 1.07 11.50 1.57
CA VAL A 175 0.26 12.06 0.48
C VAL A 175 -1.19 12.24 0.92
N ASP A 176 -1.79 13.39 0.61
CA ASP A 176 -3.19 13.65 0.95
C ASP A 176 -3.84 14.56 -0.09
N ASP A 177 -5.16 14.40 -0.27
CA ASP A 177 -5.95 15.20 -1.19
C ASP A 177 -5.39 15.18 -2.63
N ILE A 178 -5.23 13.97 -3.17
CA ILE A 178 -4.77 13.73 -4.53
C ILE A 178 -5.96 13.26 -5.39
N GLY A 179 -6.26 14.01 -6.45
CA GLY A 179 -7.38 13.67 -7.35
C GLY A 179 -7.09 12.49 -8.28
N GLY A 180 -5.86 12.37 -8.75
CA GLY A 180 -5.41 11.33 -9.67
C GLY A 180 -4.84 10.09 -8.97
N ALA A 181 -4.13 9.26 -9.75
CA ALA A 181 -3.46 8.07 -9.23
C ALA A 181 -2.17 8.44 -8.47
N VAL A 182 -1.82 7.62 -7.47
CA VAL A 182 -0.58 7.76 -6.70
C VAL A 182 0.27 6.49 -6.83
N LYS A 183 1.54 6.68 -7.22
CA LYS A 183 2.59 5.68 -7.11
C LYS A 183 3.61 6.20 -6.09
N ALA A 184 3.82 5.46 -4.98
CA ALA A 184 4.78 5.84 -3.95
C ALA A 184 5.65 4.65 -3.56
N GLU A 185 6.96 4.85 -3.63
CA GLU A 185 7.95 3.83 -3.30
C GLU A 185 9.00 4.42 -2.35
N THR A 186 9.26 3.74 -1.22
CA THR A 186 10.33 4.10 -0.29
C THR A 186 11.17 2.88 0.08
N GLY A 187 12.47 3.11 0.36
CA GLY A 187 13.39 2.04 0.71
C GLY A 187 13.13 1.42 2.08
N GLY A 188 12.59 2.14 3.05
CA GLY A 188 12.49 1.59 4.40
C GLY A 188 11.44 2.15 5.34
N ASP A 189 11.02 3.38 5.16
CA ASP A 189 10.14 4.08 6.10
C ASP A 189 8.64 3.94 5.73
N ILE A 190 7.78 4.60 6.48
CA ILE A 190 6.33 4.50 6.35
C ILE A 190 5.79 5.22 5.10
N ILE A 191 4.65 4.74 4.62
CA ILE A 191 3.82 5.44 3.63
C ILE A 191 2.45 5.72 4.25
N ASP A 192 2.10 6.99 4.40
CA ASP A 192 0.80 7.43 4.89
C ASP A 192 0.01 8.13 3.79
N VAL A 193 -1.15 7.58 3.48
CA VAL A 193 -2.03 8.06 2.41
C VAL A 193 -3.35 8.54 3.02
N GLY A 194 -3.65 9.81 2.84
CA GLY A 194 -4.92 10.41 3.21
C GLY A 194 -6.05 10.05 2.25
N SER A 195 -6.48 10.99 1.43
CA SER A 195 -7.54 10.82 0.45
C SER A 195 -7.00 10.82 -0.98
N VAL A 196 -7.32 9.79 -1.77
CA VAL A 196 -6.89 9.67 -3.16
C VAL A 196 -8.06 9.29 -4.06
N GLY A 197 -8.23 10.04 -5.15
CA GLY A 197 -9.32 9.85 -6.13
C GLY A 197 -9.04 8.76 -7.17
N GLY A 198 -7.79 8.39 -7.41
CA GLY A 198 -7.36 7.38 -8.38
C GLY A 198 -6.80 6.11 -7.76
N ASP A 199 -6.11 5.34 -8.59
CA ASP A 199 -5.47 4.09 -8.19
C ASP A 199 -4.24 4.36 -7.30
N LEU A 200 -3.99 3.45 -6.35
CA LEU A 200 -2.85 3.43 -5.47
C LEU A 200 -1.90 2.28 -5.78
N LYS A 201 -0.62 2.60 -5.96
CA LYS A 201 0.46 1.62 -5.97
C LYS A 201 1.55 2.03 -4.99
N LEU A 202 1.60 1.34 -3.85
CA LEU A 202 2.44 1.68 -2.72
C LEU A 202 3.43 0.55 -2.44
N ARG A 203 4.71 0.91 -2.25
CA ARG A 203 5.74 -0.07 -1.91
C ARG A 203 6.71 0.52 -0.89
N THR A 204 6.96 -0.22 0.18
CA THR A 204 8.03 0.09 1.14
C THR A 204 8.87 -1.14 1.44
N GLY A 205 10.17 -0.94 1.69
CA GLY A 205 11.08 -2.03 2.03
C GLY A 205 10.82 -2.64 3.40
N GLY A 206 10.42 -1.85 4.39
CA GLY A 206 10.24 -2.33 5.76
C GLY A 206 9.20 -1.60 6.59
N GLY A 207 8.82 -0.40 6.20
CA GLY A 207 7.86 0.44 6.92
C GLY A 207 6.42 -0.04 6.79
N GLY A 208 5.54 0.53 7.61
CA GLY A 208 4.11 0.32 7.51
C GLY A 208 3.46 1.14 6.40
N ILE A 209 2.28 0.72 5.96
CA ILE A 209 1.46 1.45 4.98
C ILE A 209 0.10 1.72 5.60
N THR A 210 -0.29 3.00 5.65
CA THR A 210 -1.61 3.41 6.10
C THR A 210 -2.37 4.10 4.97
N ILE A 211 -3.59 3.66 4.68
CA ILE A 211 -4.46 4.23 3.64
C ILE A 211 -5.78 4.62 4.28
N ARG A 212 -6.10 5.93 4.31
CA ARG A 212 -7.34 6.41 4.87
C ARG A 212 -8.52 6.20 3.90
N SER A 213 -8.37 6.65 2.65
CA SER A 213 -9.42 6.50 1.63
C SER A 213 -8.84 6.44 0.23
N ALA A 214 -9.32 5.48 -0.58
CA ALA A 214 -9.00 5.39 -2.00
C ALA A 214 -10.27 5.10 -2.82
N LYS A 215 -10.48 5.87 -3.89
CA LYS A 215 -11.58 5.60 -4.84
C LYS A 215 -11.19 4.59 -5.92
N GLY A 216 -9.91 4.53 -6.28
CA GLY A 216 -9.36 3.56 -7.23
C GLY A 216 -8.95 2.23 -6.58
N ALA A 217 -8.33 1.37 -7.37
CA ALA A 217 -7.78 0.09 -6.92
C ALA A 217 -6.54 0.31 -6.04
N ILE A 218 -6.37 -0.53 -5.03
CA ILE A 218 -5.26 -0.47 -4.07
C ILE A 218 -4.31 -1.64 -4.32
N ILE A 219 -3.03 -1.33 -4.51
CA ILE A 219 -1.93 -2.29 -4.47
C ILE A 219 -0.95 -1.78 -3.42
N ALA A 220 -0.78 -2.52 -2.32
CA ALA A 220 0.12 -2.18 -1.23
C ALA A 220 1.08 -3.33 -0.92
N GLU A 221 2.37 -3.06 -0.94
CA GLU A 221 3.43 -4.05 -0.73
C GLU A 221 4.42 -3.52 0.33
N THR A 222 4.66 -4.31 1.38
CA THR A 222 5.69 -4.03 2.39
C THR A 222 6.54 -5.27 2.68
N GLY A 223 7.83 -5.06 2.96
CA GLY A 223 8.72 -6.16 3.36
C GLY A 223 8.48 -6.65 4.79
N GLY A 224 8.00 -5.81 5.69
CA GLY A 224 7.88 -6.23 7.10
C GLY A 224 6.86 -5.49 7.95
N GLY A 225 6.48 -4.28 7.57
CA GLY A 225 5.57 -3.44 8.35
C GLY A 225 4.10 -3.84 8.24
N ASP A 226 3.29 -3.26 9.10
CA ASP A 226 1.84 -3.45 9.07
C ASP A 226 1.19 -2.67 7.92
N VAL A 227 0.06 -3.19 7.43
CA VAL A 227 -0.74 -2.50 6.41
C VAL A 227 -2.15 -2.25 6.93
N THR A 228 -2.57 -0.99 6.93
CA THR A 228 -3.92 -0.59 7.36
C THR A 228 -4.64 0.12 6.22
N VAL A 229 -5.82 -0.38 5.85
CA VAL A 229 -6.74 0.24 4.89
C VAL A 229 -8.06 0.55 5.58
N LEU A 230 -8.39 1.84 5.75
CA LEU A 230 -9.65 2.22 6.38
C LEU A 230 -10.83 2.15 5.40
N SER A 231 -10.66 2.62 4.16
CA SER A 231 -11.72 2.60 3.14
C SER A 231 -11.17 2.46 1.73
N GLY A 232 -11.65 1.47 0.97
CA GLY A 232 -11.42 1.29 -0.46
C GLY A 232 -12.73 1.15 -1.22
N GLU A 233 -12.92 1.91 -2.30
CA GLU A 233 -14.15 1.84 -3.11
C GLU A 233 -14.08 0.75 -4.20
N GLN A 234 -12.88 0.36 -4.62
CA GLN A 234 -12.65 -0.73 -5.56
C GLN A 234 -12.01 -1.93 -4.87
N GLY A 235 -11.17 -2.68 -5.57
CA GLY A 235 -10.46 -3.82 -5.00
C GLY A 235 -9.18 -3.44 -4.28
N ALA A 236 -8.70 -4.33 -3.39
CA ALA A 236 -7.42 -4.19 -2.70
C ALA A 236 -6.58 -5.47 -2.83
N ILE A 237 -5.31 -5.32 -3.22
CA ILE A 237 -4.30 -6.36 -3.23
C ILE A 237 -3.19 -5.93 -2.26
N ILE A 238 -3.00 -6.71 -1.19
CA ILE A 238 -2.06 -6.38 -0.12
C ILE A 238 -1.09 -7.53 0.07
N GLN A 239 0.20 -7.21 0.09
CA GLN A 239 1.28 -8.17 0.34
C GLN A 239 2.19 -7.62 1.45
N ALA A 240 2.28 -8.34 2.56
CA ALA A 240 3.19 -8.03 3.66
C ALA A 240 4.15 -9.20 3.91
N GLY A 241 5.44 -8.93 4.09
CA GLY A 241 6.40 -10.00 4.38
C GLY A 241 6.18 -10.65 5.73
N GLY A 242 5.79 -9.87 6.74
CA GLY A 242 5.59 -10.39 8.11
C GLY A 242 4.58 -9.63 8.96
N GLY A 243 4.23 -8.41 8.60
CA GLY A 243 3.34 -7.54 9.37
C GLY A 243 1.88 -7.95 9.37
N ASN A 244 1.13 -7.36 10.28
CA ASN A 244 -0.31 -7.52 10.34
C ASN A 244 -1.01 -6.74 9.23
N VAL A 245 -2.16 -7.22 8.81
CA VAL A 245 -2.97 -6.52 7.79
C VAL A 245 -4.36 -6.25 8.34
N GLU A 246 -4.74 -4.98 8.34
CA GLU A 246 -6.09 -4.54 8.70
C GLU A 246 -6.77 -3.87 7.50
N VAL A 247 -7.94 -4.37 7.10
CA VAL A 247 -8.80 -3.75 6.09
C VAL A 247 -10.17 -3.51 6.73
N LYS A 248 -10.51 -2.27 7.07
CA LYS A 248 -11.81 -2.00 7.73
C LYS A 248 -12.99 -2.14 6.78
N ARG A 249 -12.84 -1.59 5.56
CA ARG A 249 -13.90 -1.66 4.55
C ARG A 249 -13.31 -1.61 3.14
N CYS A 250 -13.80 -2.51 2.27
CA CYS A 250 -13.48 -2.49 0.85
C CYS A 250 -14.71 -2.92 0.03
N LEU A 251 -15.17 -2.08 -0.90
CA LEU A 251 -16.39 -2.36 -1.67
C LEU A 251 -16.17 -3.39 -2.78
N GLY A 252 -14.93 -3.60 -3.22
CA GLY A 252 -14.55 -4.59 -4.23
C GLY A 252 -14.00 -5.89 -3.65
N ARG A 253 -13.24 -6.61 -4.48
CA ARG A 253 -12.52 -7.83 -4.06
C ARG A 253 -11.32 -7.46 -3.19
N VAL A 254 -11.07 -8.26 -2.16
CA VAL A 254 -9.88 -8.16 -1.31
C VAL A 254 -8.99 -9.38 -1.47
N LYS A 255 -7.70 -9.15 -1.72
CA LYS A 255 -6.67 -10.19 -1.68
C LYS A 255 -5.55 -9.77 -0.73
N VAL A 256 -5.32 -10.57 0.31
CA VAL A 256 -4.29 -10.32 1.33
C VAL A 256 -3.39 -11.53 1.45
N ASN A 257 -2.08 -11.29 1.42
CA ASN A 257 -1.08 -12.29 1.75
C ASN A 257 -0.09 -11.70 2.74
N THR A 258 0.15 -12.38 3.86
CA THR A 258 1.23 -12.05 4.81
C THR A 258 2.03 -13.28 5.19
N GLY A 259 3.33 -13.12 5.49
CA GLY A 259 4.18 -14.23 5.87
C GLY A 259 3.88 -14.80 7.26
N GLY A 260 3.44 -13.97 8.21
CA GLY A 260 3.25 -14.43 9.58
C GLY A 260 2.26 -13.63 10.42
N GLY A 261 1.92 -12.42 9.99
CA GLY A 261 1.02 -11.52 10.73
C GLY A 261 -0.45 -11.96 10.73
N ASN A 262 -1.21 -11.37 11.63
CA ASN A 262 -2.66 -11.56 11.66
C ASN A 262 -3.34 -10.76 10.55
N ILE A 263 -4.45 -11.28 10.06
CA ILE A 263 -5.28 -10.60 9.06
C ILE A 263 -6.65 -10.29 9.66
N ASN A 264 -6.98 -9.01 9.72
CA ASN A 264 -8.28 -8.54 10.17
C ASN A 264 -9.00 -7.79 9.03
N VAL A 265 -10.07 -8.37 8.53
CA VAL A 265 -10.86 -7.83 7.44
C VAL A 265 -12.28 -7.54 7.93
N GLY A 266 -12.72 -6.32 7.79
CA GLY A 266 -14.08 -5.90 8.11
C GLY A 266 -15.05 -6.25 6.98
N ASP A 267 -15.67 -5.22 6.35
CA ASP A 267 -16.70 -5.41 5.34
C ASP A 267 -16.12 -5.47 3.92
N VAL A 268 -16.37 -6.55 3.22
CA VAL A 268 -15.97 -6.75 1.82
C VAL A 268 -17.20 -6.82 0.92
N GLY A 269 -17.28 -5.90 -0.04
CA GLY A 269 -18.39 -5.87 -1.00
C GLY A 269 -18.32 -6.92 -2.11
N GLY A 270 -17.22 -7.67 -2.20
CA GLY A 270 -16.97 -8.73 -3.17
C GLY A 270 -16.48 -10.02 -2.54
N ALA A 271 -15.68 -10.78 -3.31
CA ALA A 271 -14.98 -11.98 -2.82
C ALA A 271 -13.73 -11.57 -2.01
N ALA A 272 -13.31 -12.41 -1.06
CA ALA A 272 -12.09 -12.26 -0.31
C ALA A 272 -11.17 -13.49 -0.45
N GLU A 273 -9.86 -13.25 -0.60
CA GLU A 273 -8.81 -14.25 -0.58
C GLU A 273 -7.74 -13.79 0.42
N VAL A 274 -7.62 -14.50 1.55
CA VAL A 274 -6.79 -14.09 2.67
C VAL A 274 -5.89 -15.24 3.13
N ASN A 275 -4.58 -15.03 3.09
CA ASN A 275 -3.60 -16.06 3.38
C ASN A 275 -2.53 -15.52 4.32
N THR A 276 -2.20 -16.28 5.37
CA THR A 276 -1.09 -16.01 6.26
C THR A 276 -0.30 -17.28 6.57
N GLY A 277 1.00 -17.16 6.81
CA GLY A 277 1.82 -18.31 7.16
C GLY A 277 1.55 -18.86 8.56
N GLY A 278 1.20 -18.02 9.53
CA GLY A 278 1.04 -18.46 10.92
C GLY A 278 0.04 -17.68 11.76
N GLY A 279 -0.37 -16.51 11.33
CA GLY A 279 -1.31 -15.65 12.05
C GLY A 279 -2.76 -16.13 11.99
N SER A 280 -3.60 -15.51 12.79
CA SER A 280 -5.04 -15.73 12.74
C SER A 280 -5.71 -14.86 11.69
N ILE A 281 -6.82 -15.33 11.14
CA ILE A 281 -7.62 -14.64 10.15
C ILE A 281 -8.99 -14.33 10.75
N HIS A 282 -9.36 -13.06 10.78
CA HIS A 282 -10.68 -12.61 11.14
C HIS A 282 -11.32 -11.83 9.98
N LEU A 283 -12.55 -12.20 9.57
CA LEU A 283 -13.31 -11.52 8.54
C LEU A 283 -14.76 -11.31 9.01
N ALA A 284 -15.19 -10.05 9.11
CA ALA A 284 -16.51 -9.72 9.63
C ALA A 284 -17.62 -10.04 8.60
N SER A 285 -17.48 -9.59 7.36
CA SER A 285 -18.46 -9.91 6.32
C SER A 285 -17.88 -9.88 4.90
N ALA A 286 -18.44 -10.71 4.01
CA ALA A 286 -18.19 -10.64 2.58
C ALA A 286 -19.45 -10.94 1.77
N LYS A 287 -19.59 -10.31 0.60
CA LYS A 287 -20.72 -10.58 -0.30
C LYS A 287 -20.46 -11.72 -1.30
N GLY A 288 -19.21 -12.14 -1.47
CA GLY A 288 -18.80 -13.22 -2.36
C GLY A 288 -18.10 -14.35 -1.62
N LEU A 289 -17.59 -15.33 -2.39
CA LEU A 289 -16.82 -16.46 -1.87
C LEU A 289 -15.58 -15.98 -1.10
N VAL A 290 -15.40 -16.49 0.11
CA VAL A 290 -14.19 -16.27 0.92
C VAL A 290 -13.27 -17.49 0.82
N ARG A 291 -11.98 -17.25 0.51
CA ARG A 291 -10.90 -18.22 0.65
C ARG A 291 -9.98 -17.76 1.75
N ALA A 292 -9.78 -18.59 2.77
CA ALA A 292 -8.94 -18.26 3.92
C ALA A 292 -7.99 -19.43 4.21
N GLN A 293 -6.68 -19.13 4.29
CA GLN A 293 -5.66 -20.16 4.58
C GLN A 293 -4.67 -19.63 5.62
N THR A 294 -4.37 -20.47 6.62
CA THR A 294 -3.29 -20.22 7.57
C THR A 294 -2.55 -21.51 7.92
N GLY A 295 -1.28 -21.40 8.28
CA GLY A 295 -0.50 -22.56 8.73
C GLY A 295 -0.82 -23.00 10.17
N GLY A 296 -1.19 -22.08 11.08
CA GLY A 296 -1.34 -22.41 12.47
C GLY A 296 -2.34 -21.57 13.27
N GLY A 297 -2.85 -20.50 12.72
CA GLY A 297 -3.81 -19.62 13.40
C GLY A 297 -5.26 -20.09 13.30
N SER A 298 -6.13 -19.48 14.09
CA SER A 298 -7.57 -19.63 13.98
C SER A 298 -8.13 -18.84 12.79
N ILE A 299 -9.28 -19.28 12.29
CA ILE A 299 -9.99 -18.61 11.20
C ILE A 299 -11.43 -18.34 11.61
N ASP A 300 -11.81 -17.06 11.70
CA ASP A 300 -13.14 -16.61 12.05
C ASP A 300 -13.79 -15.84 10.89
N LEU A 301 -14.85 -16.38 10.31
CA LEU A 301 -15.63 -15.76 9.24
C LEU A 301 -17.06 -15.53 9.70
N LEU A 302 -17.44 -14.27 10.03
CA LEU A 302 -18.66 -13.99 10.77
C LEU A 302 -19.92 -13.74 9.91
N GLY A 303 -19.77 -13.58 8.58
CA GLY A 303 -20.93 -13.31 7.71
C GLY A 303 -20.60 -13.53 6.24
N VAL A 304 -20.58 -14.78 5.80
CA VAL A 304 -20.16 -15.16 4.44
C VAL A 304 -21.18 -16.07 3.75
N PRO A 305 -21.44 -15.90 2.45
CA PRO A 305 -22.38 -16.76 1.73
C PRO A 305 -21.78 -18.15 1.40
N SER A 306 -20.48 -18.23 1.25
CA SER A 306 -19.73 -19.48 1.02
C SER A 306 -18.27 -19.30 1.41
N ALA A 307 -17.61 -20.38 1.85
CA ALA A 307 -16.24 -20.33 2.34
C ALA A 307 -15.42 -21.55 1.92
N ARG A 308 -14.15 -21.32 1.58
CA ARG A 308 -13.11 -22.36 1.48
C ARG A 308 -12.01 -22.01 2.47
N VAL A 309 -11.95 -22.80 3.53
CA VAL A 309 -11.10 -22.52 4.69
C VAL A 309 -10.18 -23.69 4.94
N GLU A 310 -8.90 -23.38 5.14
CA GLU A 310 -7.89 -24.39 5.43
C GLU A 310 -6.93 -23.88 6.50
N THR A 311 -6.71 -24.67 7.55
CA THR A 311 -5.66 -24.45 8.54
C THR A 311 -5.01 -25.78 8.92
N SER A 312 -3.73 -25.78 9.32
CA SER A 312 -3.09 -27.00 9.78
C SER A 312 -3.38 -27.29 11.25
N ALA A 313 -3.46 -26.25 12.11
CA ALA A 313 -3.57 -26.44 13.56
C ALA A 313 -4.34 -25.29 14.24
N GLY A 314 -5.50 -24.94 13.74
CA GLY A 314 -6.32 -23.87 14.31
C GLY A 314 -7.79 -24.22 14.37
N GLU A 315 -8.50 -23.50 15.19
CA GLU A 315 -9.97 -23.54 15.24
C GLU A 315 -10.54 -22.79 14.02
N ILE A 316 -11.62 -23.34 13.49
CA ILE A 316 -12.38 -22.71 12.40
C ILE A 316 -13.77 -22.37 12.89
N THR A 317 -14.12 -21.08 12.87
CA THR A 317 -15.47 -20.60 13.12
C THR A 317 -16.01 -19.92 11.87
N VAL A 318 -17.13 -20.43 11.34
CA VAL A 318 -17.76 -19.84 10.14
C VAL A 318 -19.24 -19.62 10.40
N LYS A 319 -19.71 -18.39 10.15
CA LYS A 319 -21.13 -18.07 10.12
C LYS A 319 -21.58 -17.92 8.67
N LEU A 320 -22.36 -18.89 8.18
CA LEU A 320 -22.95 -18.87 6.86
C LEU A 320 -24.25 -18.07 6.86
N ILE A 321 -24.33 -17.15 5.91
CA ILE A 321 -25.52 -16.33 5.64
C ILE A 321 -26.08 -16.72 4.26
N LYS A 322 -27.32 -16.34 4.01
CA LYS A 322 -27.95 -16.60 2.71
C LYS A 322 -27.13 -15.99 1.59
N ALA A 323 -26.80 -16.80 0.61
CA ALA A 323 -26.16 -16.34 -0.62
C ALA A 323 -27.12 -15.42 -1.41
N GLY A 324 -26.52 -14.41 -2.09
CA GLY A 324 -27.26 -13.67 -3.09
C GLY A 324 -27.54 -14.52 -4.34
N ASN A 325 -27.10 -14.06 -5.51
CA ASN A 325 -27.32 -14.77 -6.77
C ASN A 325 -26.33 -15.90 -7.05
N GLU A 326 -25.22 -15.98 -6.30
CA GLU A 326 -24.17 -16.99 -6.47
C GLU A 326 -24.18 -17.95 -5.29
N SER A 327 -24.49 -19.22 -5.57
CA SER A 327 -24.49 -20.29 -4.60
C SER A 327 -23.30 -21.21 -4.89
N ASN A 328 -22.28 -21.19 -4.04
CA ASN A 328 -21.06 -21.99 -4.20
C ASN A 328 -20.94 -23.02 -3.08
N ASP A 329 -20.33 -24.16 -3.39
CA ASP A 329 -19.93 -25.13 -2.39
C ASP A 329 -18.92 -24.55 -1.40
N SER A 330 -19.05 -24.95 -0.15
CA SER A 330 -18.16 -24.57 0.95
C SER A 330 -17.32 -25.76 1.40
N MET A 331 -16.07 -25.49 1.81
CA MET A 331 -15.15 -26.48 2.32
C MET A 331 -14.38 -25.90 3.51
N LEU A 332 -14.42 -26.58 4.64
CA LEU A 332 -13.73 -26.22 5.87
C LEU A 332 -12.87 -27.40 6.31
N GLU A 333 -11.55 -27.20 6.35
CA GLU A 333 -10.62 -28.28 6.66
C GLU A 333 -9.57 -27.80 7.69
N THR A 334 -9.37 -28.61 8.74
CA THR A 334 -8.24 -28.48 9.67
C THR A 334 -7.66 -29.86 9.97
N ASN A 335 -6.36 -29.91 10.28
CA ASN A 335 -5.80 -31.19 10.73
C ASN A 335 -5.96 -31.35 12.26
N ALA A 336 -5.80 -30.27 13.04
CA ALA A 336 -5.94 -30.30 14.49
C ALA A 336 -6.65 -29.03 14.97
N GLY A 337 -7.90 -29.17 15.35
CA GLY A 337 -8.73 -28.07 15.83
C GLY A 337 -10.21 -28.35 15.64
N ASP A 338 -11.01 -27.62 16.39
CA ASP A 338 -12.45 -27.71 16.32
C ASP A 338 -13.03 -26.86 15.19
N ILE A 339 -14.14 -27.31 14.62
CA ILE A 339 -14.83 -26.56 13.58
C ILE A 339 -16.24 -26.25 14.04
N THR A 340 -16.56 -24.99 14.21
CA THR A 340 -17.90 -24.52 14.56
C THR A 340 -18.53 -23.80 13.36
N VAL A 341 -19.68 -24.29 12.90
CA VAL A 341 -20.42 -23.68 11.80
C VAL A 341 -21.77 -23.17 12.30
N TYR A 342 -21.93 -21.86 12.24
CA TYR A 342 -23.21 -21.20 12.48
C TYR A 342 -23.96 -21.07 11.16
N ILE A 343 -25.17 -21.62 11.10
CA ILE A 343 -25.99 -21.61 9.88
C ILE A 343 -27.27 -20.82 10.15
N ALA A 344 -27.50 -19.78 9.35
CA ALA A 344 -28.73 -19.01 9.46
C ALA A 344 -29.95 -19.85 9.04
N SER A 345 -31.10 -19.58 9.66
CA SER A 345 -32.32 -20.39 9.51
C SER A 345 -32.88 -20.43 8.08
N ASP A 346 -32.51 -19.49 7.23
CA ASP A 346 -32.95 -19.36 5.82
C ASP A 346 -31.92 -19.90 4.80
N VAL A 347 -30.81 -20.49 5.26
CA VAL A 347 -29.78 -21.07 4.40
C VAL A 347 -30.14 -22.50 4.02
N ALA A 348 -30.32 -22.74 2.72
CA ALA A 348 -30.50 -24.07 2.14
C ALA A 348 -29.14 -24.67 1.76
N ILE A 349 -28.76 -25.81 2.39
CA ILE A 349 -27.43 -26.37 2.23
C ILE A 349 -27.44 -27.90 2.47
N SER A 350 -26.55 -28.62 1.81
CA SER A 350 -26.31 -30.06 2.02
C SER A 350 -25.02 -30.25 2.82
N VAL A 351 -25.10 -30.74 4.04
CA VAL A 351 -23.95 -30.90 4.94
C VAL A 351 -23.33 -32.29 4.74
N ARG A 352 -21.98 -32.31 4.69
CA ARG A 352 -21.15 -33.52 4.79
C ARG A 352 -19.99 -33.21 5.72
N ALA A 353 -19.90 -33.94 6.85
CA ALA A 353 -18.84 -33.75 7.80
C ALA A 353 -18.10 -35.04 8.10
N SER A 354 -16.79 -34.95 8.39
CA SER A 354 -16.00 -36.11 8.83
C SER A 354 -14.95 -35.73 9.86
N VAL A 355 -14.76 -36.58 10.87
CA VAL A 355 -13.65 -36.59 11.80
C VAL A 355 -12.87 -37.89 11.57
N ASP A 356 -11.62 -37.78 11.11
CA ASP A 356 -10.85 -38.95 10.70
C ASP A 356 -10.38 -39.80 11.88
N LEU A 357 -10.01 -39.19 13.00
CA LEU A 357 -9.63 -39.80 14.26
C LEU A 357 -10.68 -39.47 15.34
N GLY A 358 -11.84 -40.07 15.26
CA GLY A 358 -13.00 -39.73 16.07
C GLY A 358 -12.98 -40.25 17.52
N ASN A 359 -11.91 -40.93 17.96
CA ASN A 359 -11.82 -41.44 19.33
C ASN A 359 -11.72 -40.26 20.34
N GLY A 360 -12.76 -40.04 21.13
CA GLY A 360 -12.85 -38.95 22.09
C GLY A 360 -13.37 -37.64 21.50
N HIS A 361 -13.69 -37.59 20.21
CA HIS A 361 -14.27 -36.45 19.54
C HIS A 361 -15.73 -36.66 19.16
N HIS A 362 -16.43 -35.56 18.86
CA HIS A 362 -17.87 -35.57 18.59
C HIS A 362 -18.25 -34.70 17.39
N ILE A 363 -19.31 -35.11 16.70
CA ILE A 363 -20.03 -34.23 15.79
C ILE A 363 -21.38 -33.92 16.42
N THR A 364 -21.66 -32.66 16.69
CA THR A 364 -22.89 -32.17 17.28
C THR A 364 -23.66 -31.26 16.36
N SER A 365 -25.00 -31.28 16.42
CA SER A 365 -25.83 -30.47 15.54
C SER A 365 -27.12 -30.03 16.21
N ASP A 366 -27.47 -28.77 16.07
CA ASP A 366 -28.80 -28.22 16.44
C ASP A 366 -29.88 -28.59 15.40
N PHE A 367 -29.49 -29.22 14.30
CA PHE A 367 -30.38 -29.58 13.19
C PHE A 367 -30.69 -31.06 13.24
N PRO A 368 -31.98 -31.47 13.43
CA PRO A 368 -32.35 -32.86 13.49
C PRO A 368 -32.13 -33.66 12.19
N ASP A 369 -32.08 -32.96 11.06
CA ASP A 369 -31.84 -33.56 9.73
C ASP A 369 -30.38 -33.96 9.49
N VAL A 370 -29.45 -33.62 10.40
CA VAL A 370 -28.04 -34.04 10.35
C VAL A 370 -27.88 -35.34 11.12
N HIS A 371 -27.61 -36.42 10.40
CA HIS A 371 -27.43 -37.74 10.97
C HIS A 371 -25.95 -38.08 11.13
N VAL A 372 -25.54 -38.43 12.33
CA VAL A 372 -24.16 -38.79 12.67
C VAL A 372 -24.02 -40.30 12.72
N ALA A 373 -23.01 -40.82 12.00
CA ALA A 373 -22.64 -42.23 11.99
C ALA A 373 -21.18 -42.39 12.45
N SER A 374 -20.89 -43.48 13.14
CA SER A 374 -19.53 -43.84 13.54
C SER A 374 -19.11 -45.09 12.80
N GLU A 375 -17.97 -45.09 12.15
CA GLU A 375 -17.37 -46.21 11.43
C GLU A 375 -16.03 -46.59 12.08
N GLY A 376 -15.74 -47.89 12.15
CA GLY A 376 -14.50 -48.44 12.70
C GLY A 376 -14.73 -49.54 13.74
N ASP A 377 -13.64 -50.16 14.16
CA ASP A 377 -13.65 -51.26 15.11
C ASP A 377 -13.85 -50.82 16.56
N LYS A 378 -14.41 -51.68 17.41
CA LYS A 378 -14.70 -51.38 18.81
C LYS A 378 -13.45 -50.95 19.61
N TRP A 379 -12.25 -51.41 19.20
CA TRP A 379 -10.96 -51.19 19.88
C TRP A 379 -9.92 -50.55 18.95
N GLY A 380 -10.30 -50.13 17.71
CA GLY A 380 -9.45 -49.52 16.73
C GLY A 380 -9.71 -48.02 16.56
N PRO A 381 -9.05 -47.38 15.60
CA PRO A 381 -9.37 -46.00 15.20
C PRO A 381 -10.81 -45.95 14.64
N ARG A 382 -11.53 -44.93 15.08
CA ARG A 382 -12.90 -44.66 14.63
C ARG A 382 -12.91 -43.38 13.83
N SER A 383 -13.68 -43.34 12.76
CA SER A 383 -14.09 -42.13 12.07
C SER A 383 -15.54 -41.78 12.40
N LEU A 384 -15.83 -40.51 12.43
CA LEU A 384 -17.19 -39.99 12.57
C LEU A 384 -17.57 -39.34 11.24
N ASN A 385 -18.76 -39.65 10.74
CA ASN A 385 -19.33 -39.08 9.52
C ASN A 385 -20.70 -38.50 9.83
N ALA A 386 -21.02 -37.35 9.22
CA ALA A 386 -22.35 -36.77 9.33
C ALA A 386 -22.83 -36.25 7.98
N GLU A 387 -24.11 -36.54 7.67
CA GLU A 387 -24.77 -36.06 6.45
C GLU A 387 -26.14 -35.49 6.79
N GLY A 388 -26.57 -34.46 6.05
CA GLY A 388 -27.89 -33.87 6.21
C GLY A 388 -28.23 -32.86 5.11
N LYS A 389 -29.54 -32.61 4.97
CA LYS A 389 -30.05 -31.57 4.04
C LYS A 389 -30.85 -30.57 4.85
N LEU A 390 -30.38 -29.33 4.93
CA LEU A 390 -31.03 -28.27 5.65
C LEU A 390 -31.86 -27.40 4.70
N ASN A 391 -33.09 -27.09 5.06
CA ASN A 391 -34.02 -26.24 4.32
C ASN A 391 -34.22 -26.72 2.83
N GLY A 392 -34.32 -28.03 2.63
CA GLY A 392 -34.50 -28.63 1.29
C GLY A 392 -33.20 -28.97 0.54
N GLY A 393 -32.05 -28.67 1.15
CA GLY A 393 -30.75 -28.89 0.55
C GLY A 393 -30.35 -27.79 -0.42
N GLY A 394 -29.11 -27.84 -0.89
CA GLY A 394 -28.49 -26.85 -1.76
C GLY A 394 -27.04 -27.16 -2.00
N PRO A 395 -26.17 -26.14 -2.14
CA PRO A 395 -24.73 -26.32 -2.27
C PRO A 395 -24.16 -27.18 -1.15
N VAL A 396 -23.06 -27.85 -1.42
CA VAL A 396 -22.45 -28.77 -0.46
C VAL A 396 -21.56 -27.98 0.50
N LEU A 397 -21.78 -28.17 1.82
CA LEU A 397 -20.87 -27.79 2.87
C LEU A 397 -20.09 -29.04 3.31
N LYS A 398 -18.82 -29.11 2.90
CA LYS A 398 -17.91 -30.16 3.34
C LYS A 398 -17.09 -29.64 4.53
N VAL A 399 -17.13 -30.38 5.64
CA VAL A 399 -16.39 -30.04 6.88
C VAL A 399 -15.54 -31.24 7.27
N ARG A 400 -14.24 -31.02 7.48
CA ARG A 400 -13.31 -32.10 7.81
C ARG A 400 -12.30 -31.66 8.86
N THR A 401 -12.13 -32.48 9.87
CA THR A 401 -10.99 -32.39 10.78
C THR A 401 -10.36 -33.76 10.98
N THR A 402 -9.04 -33.82 11.18
CA THR A 402 -8.40 -35.08 11.54
C THR A 402 -8.60 -35.34 13.04
N THR A 403 -8.37 -34.33 13.89
CA THR A 403 -8.56 -34.39 15.35
C THR A 403 -9.24 -33.10 15.82
N GLY A 404 -10.42 -33.21 16.38
CA GLY A 404 -11.22 -32.08 16.87
C GLY A 404 -12.71 -32.35 16.76
N ASP A 405 -13.50 -31.50 17.39
CA ASP A 405 -14.96 -31.59 17.37
C ASP A 405 -15.55 -30.79 16.22
N ILE A 406 -16.67 -31.23 15.70
CA ILE A 406 -17.44 -30.47 14.69
C ILE A 406 -18.80 -30.11 15.28
N CYS A 407 -19.15 -28.83 15.25
CA CYS A 407 -20.39 -28.33 15.82
C CYS A 407 -21.19 -27.51 14.79
N PHE A 408 -22.42 -27.93 14.50
CA PHE A 408 -23.37 -27.17 13.68
C PHE A 408 -24.39 -26.47 14.56
N LYS A 409 -24.39 -25.16 14.58
CA LYS A 409 -25.26 -24.32 15.41
C LYS A 409 -26.24 -23.51 14.57
N ARG A 410 -27.46 -23.42 15.05
CA ARG A 410 -28.47 -22.57 14.42
C ARG A 410 -28.32 -21.13 14.92
N VAL A 411 -28.43 -20.20 13.99
CA VAL A 411 -28.53 -18.77 14.31
C VAL A 411 -29.89 -18.27 13.86
N ASN A 412 -30.56 -17.61 14.78
CA ASN A 412 -31.86 -16.96 14.51
C ASN A 412 -31.68 -15.59 13.86
#